data_d61f0983e5b5cece5f242b6aa4773fa2
#
_entry.id   d61f0983e5b5cece5f242b6aa4773fa2
#
_cell.length_a   1.000
_cell.length_b   1.000
_cell.length_c   1.000
_cell.angle_alpha   90.00
_cell.angle_beta   90.00
_cell.angle_gamma   90.00
#
_symmetry.space_group_name_H-M   'P 1'
#
loop_
_entity.id
_entity.type
_entity.pdbx_description
1 polymer ?
#
loop_
_entity_poly.entity_id
_entity_poly.type
_entity_poly.pdbx_seq_one_letter_code
_entity_poly.pdbx_strand_id
1 'polypeptide(L)'
;MKSIGLLGGSFDPPHKGHLYISLEAKKILNLDEIWWLITPQNPLKISKPATYKERIKNCQQITKGQPIKITEIERRIKSKYSYQSINYIQKHYKNIKFFWLMGADNLINFNEWQNWRQIFNDISIVVFKRHGYNNKALNSKANKTFSQFYINENPIKKKNFSKLPSWSWINNREIKISSTEIRKQREKLRKFY
;
A
#
# COMPACT_ATOMS: atom_id res chain seq x y z
N MET A 1 10.22 19.57 5.31
CA MET A 1 10.67 18.15 5.21
C MET A 1 9.85 17.47 4.13
N LYS A 2 10.51 16.85 3.15
CA LYS A 2 9.85 16.08 2.08
C LYS A 2 9.04 14.92 2.67
N SER A 3 7.90 14.60 2.05
CA SER A 3 6.99 13.55 2.51
C SER A 3 6.58 12.64 1.35
N ILE A 4 6.64 11.34 1.57
CA ILE A 4 6.42 10.34 0.52
C ILE A 4 5.47 9.25 1.02
N GLY A 5 4.47 8.93 0.20
CA GLY A 5 3.61 7.77 0.43
C GLY A 5 4.21 6.51 -0.21
N LEU A 6 4.30 5.43 0.55
CA LEU A 6 4.76 4.13 0.10
C LEU A 6 3.55 3.21 -0.10
N LEU A 7 3.33 2.75 -1.32
CA LEU A 7 2.31 1.74 -1.63
C LEU A 7 2.99 0.45 -2.08
N GLY A 8 2.98 -0.56 -1.20
CA GLY A 8 3.53 -1.88 -1.48
C GLY A 8 2.51 -2.81 -2.14
N GLY A 9 2.95 -3.63 -3.06
CA GLY A 9 2.07 -4.61 -3.68
C GLY A 9 2.69 -5.46 -4.79
N SER A 10 2.01 -6.53 -5.14
CA SER A 10 2.38 -7.37 -6.29
C SER A 10 2.12 -6.66 -7.62
N PHE A 11 1.12 -5.78 -7.67
CA PHE A 11 0.66 -5.08 -8.88
C PHE A 11 0.48 -6.03 -10.08
N ASP A 12 -0.31 -7.08 -9.88
CA ASP A 12 -0.49 -8.18 -10.82
C ASP A 12 -1.96 -8.42 -11.20
N PRO A 13 -2.49 -7.65 -12.15
CA PRO A 13 -1.95 -6.41 -12.70
C PRO A 13 -2.19 -5.18 -11.82
N PRO A 14 -1.49 -4.06 -12.05
CA PRO A 14 -1.88 -2.78 -11.49
C PRO A 14 -3.22 -2.35 -12.08
N HIS A 15 -4.00 -1.57 -11.32
CA HIS A 15 -5.33 -1.13 -11.72
C HIS A 15 -5.69 0.25 -11.17
N LYS A 16 -6.81 0.81 -11.66
CA LYS A 16 -7.30 2.14 -11.25
C LYS A 16 -7.46 2.31 -9.74
N GLY A 17 -7.72 1.23 -8.99
CA GLY A 17 -7.79 1.28 -7.52
C GLY A 17 -6.45 1.63 -6.86
N HIS A 18 -5.33 1.09 -7.35
CA HIS A 18 -3.99 1.48 -6.86
C HIS A 18 -3.69 2.94 -7.17
N LEU A 19 -3.99 3.36 -8.41
CA LEU A 19 -3.80 4.75 -8.83
C LEU A 19 -4.62 5.71 -7.97
N TYR A 20 -5.89 5.39 -7.76
CA TYR A 20 -6.80 6.20 -6.97
C TYR A 20 -6.31 6.38 -5.53
N ILE A 21 -5.98 5.29 -4.82
CA ILE A 21 -5.42 5.36 -3.45
C ILE A 21 -4.18 6.26 -3.42
N SER A 22 -3.30 6.13 -4.41
CA SER A 22 -2.07 6.92 -4.51
C SER A 22 -2.35 8.41 -4.64
N LEU A 23 -3.25 8.80 -5.56
CA LEU A 23 -3.57 10.19 -5.81
C LEU A 23 -4.38 10.82 -4.67
N GLU A 24 -5.31 10.08 -4.07
CA GLU A 24 -6.05 10.52 -2.88
C GLU A 24 -5.11 10.73 -1.68
N ALA A 25 -4.19 9.80 -1.43
CA ALA A 25 -3.19 9.96 -0.38
C ALA A 25 -2.36 11.22 -0.58
N LYS A 26 -1.86 11.40 -1.82
CA LYS A 26 -1.08 12.59 -2.18
C LYS A 26 -1.85 13.88 -1.92
N LYS A 27 -3.11 13.93 -2.33
CA LYS A 27 -3.99 15.10 -2.17
C LYS A 27 -4.31 15.37 -0.70
N ILE A 28 -4.82 14.39 0.03
CA ILE A 28 -5.31 14.55 1.41
C ILE A 28 -4.19 14.89 2.37
N LEU A 29 -3.05 14.20 2.25
CA LEU A 29 -1.89 14.40 3.13
C LEU A 29 -0.89 15.42 2.58
N ASN A 30 -1.16 16.03 1.43
CA ASN A 30 -0.23 16.94 0.75
C ASN A 30 1.18 16.34 0.65
N LEU A 31 1.27 15.13 0.09
CA LEU A 31 2.54 14.43 -0.09
C LEU A 31 3.27 14.95 -1.34
N ASP A 32 4.60 14.97 -1.27
CA ASP A 32 5.42 15.40 -2.41
C ASP A 32 5.43 14.36 -3.52
N GLU A 33 5.53 13.07 -3.17
CA GLU A 33 5.57 11.95 -4.10
C GLU A 33 4.84 10.73 -3.56
N ILE A 34 4.51 9.81 -4.46
CA ILE A 34 4.11 8.44 -4.12
C ILE A 34 5.10 7.47 -4.73
N TRP A 35 5.54 6.48 -3.95
CA TRP A 35 6.40 5.41 -4.44
C TRP A 35 5.64 4.09 -4.44
N TRP A 36 5.59 3.43 -5.57
CA TRP A 36 5.11 2.05 -5.66
C TRP A 36 6.27 1.11 -5.46
N LEU A 37 6.20 0.30 -4.42
CA LEU A 37 7.15 -0.74 -4.09
C LEU A 37 6.65 -2.05 -4.70
N ILE A 38 7.27 -2.47 -5.82
CA ILE A 38 6.85 -3.68 -6.52
C ILE A 38 7.46 -4.90 -5.83
N THR A 39 6.64 -5.66 -5.13
CA THR A 39 7.05 -6.88 -4.43
C THR A 39 7.45 -7.96 -5.44
N PRO A 40 8.67 -8.52 -5.39
CA PRO A 40 9.08 -9.61 -6.28
C PRO A 40 8.13 -10.81 -6.20
N GLN A 41 7.86 -11.27 -4.98
CA GLN A 41 6.85 -12.30 -4.68
C GLN A 41 6.29 -12.06 -3.28
N ASN A 42 4.96 -11.98 -3.17
CA ASN A 42 4.31 -11.88 -1.87
C ASN A 42 4.37 -13.26 -1.17
N PRO A 43 5.03 -13.37 0.01
CA PRO A 43 5.20 -14.65 0.70
C PRO A 43 3.86 -15.28 1.16
N LEU A 44 2.80 -14.48 1.29
CA LEU A 44 1.46 -14.94 1.67
C LEU A 44 0.63 -15.46 0.47
N LYS A 45 1.17 -15.39 -0.77
CA LYS A 45 0.47 -15.86 -1.97
C LYS A 45 1.09 -17.14 -2.52
N ILE A 46 0.26 -18.15 -2.73
CA ILE A 46 0.66 -19.44 -3.30
C ILE A 46 0.90 -19.31 -4.81
N SER A 47 0.08 -18.51 -5.51
CA SER A 47 0.18 -18.36 -6.97
C SER A 47 1.36 -17.48 -7.36
N LYS A 48 2.13 -17.93 -8.35
CA LYS A 48 3.17 -17.08 -8.97
C LYS A 48 2.52 -15.93 -9.72
N PRO A 49 2.96 -14.69 -9.48
CA PRO A 49 2.49 -13.55 -10.27
C PRO A 49 3.08 -13.58 -11.69
N ALA A 50 2.58 -12.74 -12.59
CA ALA A 50 3.22 -12.45 -13.86
C ALA A 50 4.69 -12.04 -13.66
N THR A 51 5.50 -12.10 -14.70
CA THR A 51 6.94 -11.81 -14.58
C THR A 51 7.16 -10.42 -13.98
N TYR A 52 8.21 -10.28 -13.20
CA TYR A 52 8.52 -9.02 -12.55
C TYR A 52 8.66 -7.87 -13.58
N LYS A 53 9.31 -8.14 -14.71
CA LYS A 53 9.49 -7.18 -15.82
C LYS A 53 8.15 -6.72 -16.40
N GLU A 54 7.22 -7.64 -16.59
CA GLU A 54 5.88 -7.32 -17.11
C GLU A 54 5.10 -6.45 -16.12
N ARG A 55 5.16 -6.77 -14.83
CA ARG A 55 4.48 -5.99 -13.80
C ARG A 55 5.03 -4.56 -13.70
N ILE A 56 6.36 -4.38 -13.79
CA ILE A 56 7.00 -3.06 -13.86
C ILE A 56 6.50 -2.29 -15.09
N LYS A 57 6.52 -2.91 -16.27
CA LYS A 57 6.02 -2.28 -17.51
C LYS A 57 4.57 -1.81 -17.37
N ASN A 58 3.71 -2.68 -16.84
CA ASN A 58 2.30 -2.34 -16.63
C ASN A 58 2.12 -1.21 -15.60
N CYS A 59 2.92 -1.19 -14.53
CA CYS A 59 2.93 -0.09 -13.57
C CYS A 59 3.35 1.23 -14.22
N GLN A 60 4.42 1.23 -15.00
CA GLN A 60 4.89 2.42 -15.72
C GLN A 60 3.85 2.95 -16.69
N GLN A 61 3.14 2.07 -17.39
CA GLN A 61 2.06 2.46 -18.30
C GLN A 61 0.90 3.17 -17.59
N ILE A 62 0.38 2.57 -16.50
CA ILE A 62 -0.77 3.14 -15.80
C ILE A 62 -0.42 4.42 -15.02
N THR A 63 0.83 4.59 -14.62
CA THR A 63 1.29 5.77 -13.87
C THR A 63 1.88 6.86 -14.75
N LYS A 64 1.86 6.70 -16.07
CA LYS A 64 2.40 7.70 -17.02
C LYS A 64 1.76 9.07 -16.78
N GLY A 65 2.58 10.11 -16.62
CA GLY A 65 2.11 11.47 -16.34
C GLY A 65 1.59 11.71 -14.90
N GLN A 66 1.71 10.74 -14.01
CA GLN A 66 1.31 10.87 -12.61
C GLN A 66 2.53 11.07 -11.69
N PRO A 67 2.37 11.75 -10.55
CA PRO A 67 3.45 11.96 -9.58
C PRO A 67 3.73 10.69 -8.76
N ILE A 68 3.92 9.58 -9.46
CA ILE A 68 4.13 8.24 -8.88
C ILE A 68 5.44 7.66 -9.41
N LYS A 69 6.34 7.33 -8.50
CA LYS A 69 7.61 6.69 -8.81
C LYS A 69 7.50 5.18 -8.64
N ILE A 70 7.82 4.43 -9.68
CA ILE A 70 7.95 2.98 -9.60
C ILE A 70 9.34 2.65 -9.06
N THR A 71 9.43 1.84 -8.00
CA THR A 71 10.71 1.47 -7.40
C THR A 71 10.93 -0.03 -7.43
N GLU A 72 12.19 -0.41 -7.61
CA GLU A 72 12.66 -1.80 -7.53
C GLU A 72 13.48 -2.05 -6.24
N ILE A 73 13.24 -1.26 -5.20
CA ILE A 73 13.99 -1.34 -3.94
C ILE A 73 13.91 -2.76 -3.38
N GLU A 74 12.72 -3.36 -3.29
CA GLU A 74 12.54 -4.70 -2.73
C GLU A 74 13.34 -5.76 -3.49
N ARG A 75 13.40 -5.68 -4.83
CA ARG A 75 14.23 -6.57 -5.65
C ARG A 75 15.73 -6.34 -5.40
N ARG A 76 16.16 -5.07 -5.37
CA ARG A 76 17.57 -4.70 -5.18
C ARG A 76 18.13 -5.19 -3.84
N ILE A 77 17.34 -5.05 -2.75
CA ILE A 77 17.75 -5.50 -1.42
C ILE A 77 17.39 -6.96 -1.14
N LYS A 78 16.83 -7.67 -2.13
CA LYS A 78 16.33 -9.05 -2.01
C LYS A 78 15.34 -9.21 -0.84
N SER A 79 14.54 -8.17 -0.59
CA SER A 79 13.56 -8.17 0.49
C SER A 79 12.40 -9.11 0.16
N LYS A 80 11.98 -9.87 1.17
CA LYS A 80 10.78 -10.71 1.12
C LYS A 80 9.61 -10.09 1.92
N TYR A 81 9.91 -9.15 2.80
CA TYR A 81 8.96 -8.64 3.79
C TYR A 81 8.99 -7.12 3.85
N SER A 82 7.81 -6.51 4.00
CA SER A 82 7.63 -5.05 3.99
C SER A 82 8.44 -4.33 5.07
N TYR A 83 8.61 -4.91 6.26
CA TYR A 83 9.41 -4.29 7.31
C TYR A 83 10.87 -4.08 6.90
N GLN A 84 11.46 -4.99 6.12
CA GLN A 84 12.83 -4.85 5.61
C GLN A 84 12.94 -3.68 4.63
N SER A 85 11.94 -3.53 3.77
CA SER A 85 11.87 -2.44 2.78
C SER A 85 11.69 -1.09 3.48
N ILE A 86 10.83 -1.02 4.48
CA ILE A 86 10.59 0.19 5.29
C ILE A 86 11.89 0.59 6.01
N ASN A 87 12.54 -0.34 6.72
CA ASN A 87 13.78 -0.07 7.43
C ASN A 87 14.89 0.39 6.49
N TYR A 88 15.03 -0.27 5.33
CA TYR A 88 16.01 0.15 4.33
C TYR A 88 15.75 1.57 3.84
N ILE A 89 14.51 1.89 3.48
CA ILE A 89 14.11 3.20 2.98
C ILE A 89 14.39 4.29 4.03
N GLN A 90 13.97 4.10 5.26
CA GLN A 90 14.18 5.07 6.35
C GLN A 90 15.66 5.29 6.66
N LYS A 91 16.48 4.24 6.58
CA LYS A 91 17.94 4.33 6.79
C LYS A 91 18.64 5.13 5.69
N HIS A 92 18.23 4.94 4.43
CA HIS A 92 18.92 5.51 3.26
C HIS A 92 18.37 6.86 2.79
N TYR A 93 17.13 7.19 3.15
CA TYR A 93 16.47 8.44 2.76
C TYR A 93 16.15 9.27 4.00
N LYS A 94 17.21 9.75 4.66
CA LYS A 94 17.09 10.63 5.83
C LYS A 94 16.43 11.97 5.45
N ASN A 95 15.79 12.62 6.40
CA ASN A 95 15.06 13.89 6.20
C ASN A 95 13.82 13.79 5.30
N ILE A 96 13.28 12.57 5.11
CA ILE A 96 12.03 12.32 4.41
C ILE A 96 11.05 11.68 5.39
N LYS A 97 9.83 12.20 5.44
CA LYS A 97 8.74 11.59 6.19
C LYS A 97 8.00 10.61 5.29
N PHE A 98 7.97 9.35 5.68
CA PHE A 98 7.28 8.29 4.94
C PHE A 98 5.93 7.95 5.57
N PHE A 99 4.98 7.56 4.71
CA PHE A 99 3.67 7.04 5.07
C PHE A 99 3.44 5.70 4.38
N TRP A 100 3.04 4.68 5.13
CA TRP A 100 2.64 3.41 4.54
C TRP A 100 1.18 3.46 4.14
N LEU A 101 0.89 3.29 2.85
CA LEU A 101 -0.46 3.33 2.29
C LEU A 101 -0.96 1.92 2.05
N MET A 102 -2.18 1.61 2.48
CA MET A 102 -2.78 0.30 2.20
C MET A 102 -4.31 0.38 2.08
N GLY A 103 -4.90 -0.60 1.39
CA GLY A 103 -6.35 -0.81 1.43
C GLY A 103 -6.80 -1.57 2.69
N ALA A 104 -8.07 -1.45 3.03
CA ALA A 104 -8.70 -2.15 4.15
C ALA A 104 -8.51 -3.67 4.11
N ASP A 105 -8.46 -4.26 2.93
CA ASP A 105 -8.20 -5.69 2.74
C ASP A 105 -6.85 -6.14 3.30
N ASN A 106 -5.82 -5.30 3.22
CA ASN A 106 -4.51 -5.59 3.80
C ASN A 106 -4.52 -5.49 5.33
N LEU A 107 -5.30 -4.56 5.91
CA LEU A 107 -5.38 -4.40 7.35
C LEU A 107 -5.97 -5.65 8.04
N ILE A 108 -6.87 -6.37 7.37
CA ILE A 108 -7.51 -7.60 7.90
C ILE A 108 -6.45 -8.63 8.32
N ASN A 109 -5.49 -8.88 7.43
CA ASN A 109 -4.44 -9.89 7.63
C ASN A 109 -3.08 -9.27 7.94
N PHE A 110 -3.05 -8.01 8.36
CA PHE A 110 -1.80 -7.32 8.62
C PHE A 110 -1.00 -7.96 9.76
N ASN A 111 -1.69 -8.57 10.72
CA ASN A 111 -1.08 -9.31 11.81
C ASN A 111 -0.36 -10.61 11.37
N GLU A 112 -0.52 -11.05 10.13
CA GLU A 112 0.22 -12.16 9.52
C GLU A 112 1.52 -11.70 8.85
N TRP A 113 1.70 -10.38 8.70
CA TRP A 113 2.93 -9.84 8.13
C TRP A 113 4.07 -9.97 9.13
N GLN A 114 5.23 -10.38 8.65
CA GLN A 114 6.39 -10.51 9.53
C GLN A 114 6.73 -9.15 10.15
N ASN A 115 6.95 -9.14 11.45
CA ASN A 115 7.25 -7.95 12.26
C ASN A 115 6.19 -6.83 12.12
N TRP A 116 4.91 -7.19 11.95
CA TRP A 116 3.85 -6.24 11.73
C TRP A 116 3.70 -5.17 12.83
N ARG A 117 3.96 -5.53 14.09
CA ARG A 117 3.96 -4.54 15.19
C ARG A 117 5.07 -3.51 15.03
N GLN A 118 6.25 -3.95 14.59
CA GLN A 118 7.36 -3.06 14.31
C GLN A 118 7.01 -2.09 13.17
N ILE A 119 6.32 -2.54 12.13
CA ILE A 119 5.86 -1.66 11.05
C ILE A 119 4.98 -0.52 11.61
N PHE A 120 4.04 -0.81 12.51
CA PHE A 120 3.24 0.26 13.15
C PHE A 120 4.09 1.23 13.98
N ASN A 121 5.12 0.73 14.65
CA ASN A 121 6.00 1.56 15.45
C ASN A 121 6.96 2.41 14.62
N ASP A 122 7.31 1.96 13.42
CA ASP A 122 8.36 2.59 12.61
C ASP A 122 7.82 3.58 11.58
N ILE A 123 6.56 3.44 11.14
CA ILE A 123 5.99 4.28 10.08
C ILE A 123 4.52 4.61 10.31
N SER A 124 4.12 5.83 9.97
CA SER A 124 2.70 6.22 9.98
C SER A 124 1.91 5.44 8.93
N ILE A 125 0.77 4.84 9.32
CA ILE A 125 -0.03 4.01 8.44
C ILE A 125 -1.31 4.73 8.04
N VAL A 126 -1.65 4.67 6.77
CA VAL A 126 -2.86 5.26 6.19
C VAL A 126 -3.66 4.19 5.48
N VAL A 127 -4.85 3.92 5.99
CA VAL A 127 -5.74 2.87 5.49
C VAL A 127 -6.87 3.49 4.67
N PHE A 128 -7.08 2.99 3.47
CA PHE A 128 -8.15 3.43 2.57
C PHE A 128 -9.31 2.44 2.57
N LYS A 129 -10.54 2.96 2.57
CA LYS A 129 -11.73 2.14 2.43
C LYS A 129 -11.68 1.27 1.18
N ARG A 130 -12.19 0.06 1.30
CA ARG A 130 -12.30 -0.87 0.19
C ARG A 130 -13.60 -1.64 0.28
N HIS A 131 -14.37 -1.62 -0.82
CA HIS A 131 -15.67 -2.28 -0.90
C HIS A 131 -15.62 -3.74 -0.42
N GLY A 132 -16.52 -4.10 0.49
CA GLY A 132 -16.65 -5.46 1.05
C GLY A 132 -15.64 -5.82 2.15
N TYR A 133 -14.69 -4.93 2.51
CA TYR A 133 -13.64 -5.25 3.48
C TYR A 133 -13.66 -4.39 4.75
N ASN A 134 -14.37 -3.27 4.75
CA ASN A 134 -14.28 -2.26 5.81
C ASN A 134 -14.65 -2.81 7.20
N ASN A 135 -15.78 -3.47 7.34
CA ASN A 135 -16.22 -4.02 8.63
C ASN A 135 -15.25 -5.08 9.17
N LYS A 136 -14.73 -5.95 8.30
CA LYS A 136 -13.71 -6.94 8.69
C LYS A 136 -12.41 -6.27 9.13
N ALA A 137 -11.99 -5.22 8.42
CA ALA A 137 -10.78 -4.47 8.76
C ALA A 137 -10.91 -3.76 10.12
N LEU A 138 -12.06 -3.15 10.41
CA LEU A 138 -12.34 -2.53 11.71
C LEU A 138 -12.33 -3.56 12.87
N ASN A 139 -12.67 -4.81 12.61
CA ASN A 139 -12.64 -5.90 13.59
C ASN A 139 -11.30 -6.65 13.61
N SER A 140 -10.33 -6.28 12.79
CA SER A 140 -9.04 -6.98 12.69
C SER A 140 -8.20 -6.87 13.95
N LYS A 141 -7.32 -7.86 14.15
CA LYS A 141 -6.35 -7.85 15.25
C LYS A 141 -5.45 -6.62 15.23
N ALA A 142 -5.03 -6.18 14.04
CA ALA A 142 -4.20 -5.00 13.88
C ALA A 142 -4.91 -3.72 14.37
N ASN A 143 -6.18 -3.51 13.96
CA ASN A 143 -6.98 -2.39 14.45
C ASN A 143 -7.12 -2.39 15.97
N LYS A 144 -7.51 -3.54 16.55
CA LYS A 144 -7.70 -3.67 18.01
C LYS A 144 -6.41 -3.39 18.78
N THR A 145 -5.27 -3.91 18.30
CA THR A 145 -3.96 -3.76 18.97
C THR A 145 -3.49 -2.31 18.99
N PHE A 146 -3.72 -1.55 17.89
CA PHE A 146 -3.24 -0.19 17.73
C PHE A 146 -4.35 0.86 17.83
N SER A 147 -5.52 0.52 18.37
CA SER A 147 -6.68 1.42 18.47
C SER A 147 -6.37 2.74 19.21
N GLN A 148 -5.57 2.70 20.27
CA GLN A 148 -5.16 3.89 21.03
C GLN A 148 -4.30 4.89 20.22
N PHE A 149 -3.69 4.45 19.12
CA PHE A 149 -2.86 5.27 18.23
C PHE A 149 -3.62 5.74 16.98
N TYR A 150 -4.93 5.51 16.95
CA TYR A 150 -5.79 5.95 15.87
C TYR A 150 -5.98 7.46 15.91
N ILE A 151 -5.74 8.11 14.77
CA ILE A 151 -5.98 9.54 14.61
C ILE A 151 -7.36 9.71 13.99
N ASN A 152 -8.29 10.25 14.81
CA ASN A 152 -9.67 10.51 14.42
C ASN A 152 -9.86 12.01 14.07
N GLU A 153 -9.20 12.45 13.02
CA GLU A 153 -9.30 13.81 12.52
C GLU A 153 -10.03 13.87 11.18
N ASN A 154 -10.92 14.85 11.01
CA ASN A 154 -11.63 15.08 9.77
C ASN A 154 -11.67 16.58 9.44
N PRO A 155 -10.97 17.06 8.39
CA PRO A 155 -10.11 16.28 7.51
C PRO A 155 -8.76 15.91 8.14
N ILE A 156 -8.31 14.68 7.88
CA ILE A 156 -6.98 14.26 8.29
C ILE A 156 -5.89 14.99 7.50
N LYS A 157 -4.83 15.42 8.17
CA LYS A 157 -3.72 16.16 7.57
C LYS A 157 -2.38 15.53 7.96
N LYS A 158 -1.35 15.76 7.15
CA LYS A 158 0.02 15.28 7.43
C LYS A 158 0.53 15.65 8.83
N LYS A 159 0.19 16.83 9.35
CA LYS A 159 0.61 17.29 10.68
C LYS A 159 0.06 16.43 11.82
N ASN A 160 -1.08 15.77 11.63
CA ASN A 160 -1.68 14.91 12.64
C ASN A 160 -0.81 13.69 12.97
N PHE A 161 0.02 13.25 12.02
CA PHE A 161 0.97 12.14 12.19
C PHE A 161 2.31 12.64 12.77
N SER A 162 2.30 13.33 13.89
CA SER A 162 3.51 13.93 14.49
C SER A 162 4.36 12.95 15.29
N LYS A 163 3.75 11.91 15.85
CA LYS A 163 4.40 10.89 16.68
C LYS A 163 4.10 9.48 16.14
N LEU A 164 4.95 8.52 16.45
CA LEU A 164 4.74 7.09 16.19
C LEU A 164 4.50 6.36 17.51
N PRO A 165 3.71 5.29 17.50
CA PRO A 165 2.87 4.81 16.40
C PRO A 165 1.77 5.79 16.05
N SER A 166 1.35 5.82 14.80
CA SER A 166 0.20 6.63 14.35
C SER A 166 -0.44 6.01 13.10
N TRP A 167 -1.74 6.00 13.06
CA TRP A 167 -2.45 5.52 11.89
C TRP A 167 -3.82 6.17 11.77
N SER A 168 -4.37 6.20 10.56
CA SER A 168 -5.69 6.74 10.31
C SER A 168 -6.38 6.01 9.17
N TRP A 169 -7.69 6.15 9.17
CA TRP A 169 -8.60 5.65 8.17
C TRP A 169 -9.07 6.79 7.27
N ILE A 170 -8.89 6.65 5.96
CA ILE A 170 -9.38 7.62 4.99
C ILE A 170 -10.78 7.21 4.51
N ASN A 171 -11.73 8.11 4.69
CA ASN A 171 -13.09 7.95 4.20
C ASN A 171 -13.18 8.36 2.72
N ASN A 172 -12.58 7.55 1.85
CA ASN A 172 -12.56 7.77 0.40
C ASN A 172 -13.76 7.12 -0.30
N ARG A 173 -13.99 7.52 -1.56
CA ARG A 173 -14.91 6.79 -2.46
C ARG A 173 -14.36 5.39 -2.70
N GLU A 174 -15.22 4.38 -2.56
CA GLU A 174 -14.85 3.00 -2.81
C GLU A 174 -14.81 2.69 -4.31
N ILE A 175 -13.74 2.05 -4.76
CA ILE A 175 -13.61 1.56 -6.13
C ILE A 175 -13.73 0.04 -6.12
N LYS A 176 -14.73 -0.47 -6.84
CA LYS A 176 -14.97 -1.91 -7.00
C LYS A 176 -14.06 -2.49 -8.07
N ILE A 177 -12.80 -2.71 -7.73
CA ILE A 177 -11.83 -3.35 -8.63
C ILE A 177 -10.73 -4.06 -7.83
N SER A 178 -10.31 -5.23 -8.29
CA SER A 178 -9.17 -5.94 -7.71
C SER A 178 -8.36 -6.66 -8.79
N SER A 179 -7.06 -6.84 -8.52
CA SER A 179 -6.18 -7.61 -9.41
C SER A 179 -6.70 -9.06 -9.60
N THR A 180 -7.31 -9.63 -8.57
CA THR A 180 -7.89 -10.98 -8.63
C THR A 180 -9.06 -11.05 -9.59
N GLU A 181 -9.97 -10.08 -9.55
CA GLU A 181 -11.11 -10.01 -10.50
C GLU A 181 -10.62 -9.82 -11.93
N ILE A 182 -9.63 -8.94 -12.13
CA ILE A 182 -9.06 -8.72 -13.47
C ILE A 182 -8.43 -10.01 -14.02
N ARG A 183 -7.68 -10.77 -13.20
CA ARG A 183 -7.12 -12.05 -13.63
C ARG A 183 -8.21 -13.05 -13.99
N LYS A 184 -9.23 -13.21 -13.14
CA LYS A 184 -10.37 -14.09 -13.42
C LYS A 184 -11.09 -13.76 -14.73
N GLN A 185 -11.29 -12.46 -15.00
CA GLN A 185 -11.88 -12.03 -16.27
C GLN A 185 -11.00 -12.38 -17.48
N ARG A 186 -9.67 -12.14 -17.38
CA ARG A 186 -8.72 -12.51 -18.44
C ARG A 186 -8.67 -14.02 -18.69
N GLU A 187 -8.71 -14.84 -17.64
CA GLU A 187 -8.75 -16.30 -17.76
C GLU A 187 -10.02 -16.80 -18.44
N LYS A 188 -11.18 -16.19 -18.10
CA LYS A 188 -12.44 -16.50 -18.79
C LYS A 188 -12.34 -16.20 -20.28
N LEU A 189 -11.88 -15.01 -20.66
CA LEU A 189 -11.73 -14.64 -22.07
C LEU A 189 -10.79 -15.58 -22.84
N ARG A 190 -9.68 -16.04 -22.24
CA ARG A 190 -8.76 -16.98 -22.87
C ARG A 190 -9.33 -18.38 -23.10
N LYS A 191 -10.40 -18.77 -22.43
CA LYS A 191 -11.08 -20.06 -22.63
C LYS A 191 -12.12 -20.04 -23.75
N PHE A 192 -12.46 -18.86 -24.26
CA PHE A 192 -13.42 -18.67 -25.36
C PHE A 192 -12.75 -18.44 -26.71
N TYR A 193 -11.42 -18.40 -26.72
CA TYR A 193 -10.58 -18.32 -27.92
C TYR A 193 -9.51 -19.42 -27.89
#